data_07e62c67a6f8557e9cb9d04b18a53d3f
#
_entry.id   07e62c67a6f8557e9cb9d04b18a53d3f
#
_cell.length_a   1.000
_cell.length_b   1.000
_cell.length_c   1.000
_cell.angle_alpha   90.00
_cell.angle_beta   90.00
_cell.angle_gamma   90.00
#
_symmetry.space_group_name_H-M   'P 1'
#
loop_
_entity.id
_entity.type
_entity.pdbx_description
1 polymer ?
#
loop_
_entity_poly.entity_id
_entity_poly.type
_entity_poly.pdbx_seq_one_letter_code
_entity_poly.pdbx_strand_id
1 'polypeptide(L)'
;MNEEQIERYSRHIILQGVGGEGQEKLLNGKVLIIGAGGLGAPVALYLAAAGVGHIGIIDADVVDLSNLQRQVIHFTPDIGRPKVESAKEKMNLINPDVKVTTYYDLFTKDNALDLIKDYDFIVDGTDSFPSKFLINDACVIGKKPFSHGGILRFDGQTMTHVPGSASYRCVFKNPPPKDAVPTCSQAGVFGAVAGMLGTIQAAEAVRFITGVGDLLTNRILIFDALNMKFRTVKVKPSELDITEFQDNYDQPVCELKRN
;
A
#
# COMPACT_ATOMS: atom_id res chain seq x y z
N MET A 1 -9.05 21.04 14.35
CA MET A 1 -8.23 20.23 15.29
C MET A 1 -8.45 20.69 16.73
N ASN A 2 -8.51 19.77 17.72
CA ASN A 2 -8.50 20.06 19.16
C ASN A 2 -7.05 20.21 19.68
N GLU A 3 -6.88 20.57 20.98
CA GLU A 3 -5.56 20.79 21.57
C GLU A 3 -4.65 19.56 21.54
N GLU A 4 -5.20 18.35 21.83
CA GLU A 4 -4.45 17.11 21.78
C GLU A 4 -3.97 16.80 20.34
N GLN A 5 -4.80 17.03 19.34
CA GLN A 5 -4.43 16.87 17.93
C GLN A 5 -3.35 17.89 17.51
N ILE A 6 -3.43 19.13 17.98
CA ILE A 6 -2.40 20.15 17.73
C ILE A 6 -1.06 19.73 18.33
N GLU A 7 -1.06 19.20 19.54
CA GLU A 7 0.16 18.67 20.16
C GLU A 7 0.68 17.44 19.41
N ARG A 8 -0.17 16.45 19.13
CA ARG A 8 0.17 15.20 18.42
C ARG A 8 0.80 15.47 17.06
N TYR A 9 0.23 16.39 16.29
CA TYR A 9 0.69 16.69 14.92
C TYR A 9 1.56 17.94 14.85
N SER A 10 2.05 18.45 15.97
CA SER A 10 2.85 19.70 16.01
C SER A 10 4.02 19.70 15.03
N ARG A 11 4.68 18.55 14.81
CA ARG A 11 5.80 18.42 13.87
C ARG A 11 5.39 18.50 12.40
N HIS A 12 4.17 18.09 12.05
CA HIS A 12 3.59 18.32 10.72
C HIS A 12 3.13 19.77 10.57
N ILE A 13 2.50 20.33 11.61
CA ILE A 13 1.93 21.69 11.56
C ILE A 13 3.00 22.74 11.35
N ILE A 14 4.19 22.59 11.96
CA ILE A 14 5.31 23.54 11.77
C ILE A 14 6.09 23.30 10.48
N LEU A 15 5.86 22.16 9.79
CA LEU A 15 6.57 21.85 8.55
C LEU A 15 6.08 22.76 7.42
N GLN A 16 7.01 23.53 6.84
CA GLN A 16 6.70 24.41 5.72
C GLN A 16 6.08 23.62 4.54
N GLY A 17 4.96 24.09 4.04
CA GLY A 17 4.19 23.45 2.97
C GLY A 17 3.11 22.48 3.43
N VAL A 18 3.20 21.92 4.65
CA VAL A 18 2.13 21.12 5.25
C VAL A 18 1.20 22.03 6.06
N GLY A 19 1.72 22.60 7.15
CA GLY A 19 0.95 23.49 8.01
C GLY A 19 -0.27 22.85 8.67
N GLY A 20 -1.11 23.66 9.29
CA GLY A 20 -2.38 23.22 9.84
C GLY A 20 -3.38 22.75 8.77
N GLU A 21 -3.38 23.41 7.61
CA GLU A 21 -4.24 23.05 6.48
C GLU A 21 -3.92 21.65 5.93
N GLY A 22 -2.63 21.33 5.74
CA GLY A 22 -2.22 20.00 5.31
C GLY A 22 -2.59 18.92 6.33
N GLN A 23 -2.47 19.22 7.63
CA GLN A 23 -2.89 18.29 8.68
C GLN A 23 -4.42 18.09 8.68
N GLU A 24 -5.20 19.12 8.43
CA GLU A 24 -6.66 18.99 8.30
C GLU A 24 -7.04 18.14 7.08
N LYS A 25 -6.32 18.26 5.96
CA LYS A 25 -6.49 17.36 4.81
C LYS A 25 -6.21 15.90 5.19
N LEU A 26 -5.17 15.63 5.98
CA LEU A 26 -4.88 14.27 6.47
C LEU A 26 -6.00 13.73 7.35
N LEU A 27 -6.50 14.52 8.30
CA LEU A 27 -7.60 14.14 9.19
C LEU A 27 -8.91 13.83 8.44
N ASN A 28 -9.11 14.41 7.26
CA ASN A 28 -10.26 14.14 6.39
C ASN A 28 -9.96 13.08 5.31
N GLY A 29 -8.70 12.73 5.13
CA GLY A 29 -8.25 11.81 4.08
C GLY A 29 -8.64 10.36 4.34
N LYS A 30 -8.82 9.60 3.26
CA LYS A 30 -9.22 8.19 3.28
C LYS A 30 -8.27 7.36 2.42
N VAL A 31 -7.61 6.38 3.04
CA VAL A 31 -6.65 5.50 2.34
C VAL A 31 -7.06 4.04 2.50
N LEU A 32 -7.08 3.29 1.40
CA LEU A 32 -7.24 1.83 1.42
C LEU A 32 -5.87 1.17 1.24
N ILE A 33 -5.51 0.29 2.17
CA ILE A 33 -4.31 -0.55 2.09
C ILE A 33 -4.75 -1.95 1.67
N ILE A 34 -4.26 -2.41 0.53
CA ILE A 34 -4.52 -3.76 0.04
C ILE A 34 -3.30 -4.63 0.39
N GLY A 35 -3.48 -5.53 1.35
CA GLY A 35 -2.44 -6.36 1.95
C GLY A 35 -1.92 -5.81 3.27
N ALA A 36 -2.01 -6.59 4.35
CA ALA A 36 -1.49 -6.31 5.69
C ALA A 36 -0.13 -7.00 5.95
N GLY A 37 0.62 -7.25 4.87
CA GLY A 37 1.90 -7.93 4.87
C GLY A 37 3.09 -7.02 5.11
N GLY A 38 4.26 -7.38 4.54
CA GLY A 38 5.52 -6.66 4.74
C GLY A 38 5.51 -5.21 4.28
N LEU A 39 4.81 -4.88 3.19
CA LEU A 39 4.64 -3.52 2.69
C LEU A 39 3.52 -2.79 3.44
N GLY A 40 2.36 -3.45 3.60
CA GLY A 40 1.21 -2.85 4.27
C GLY A 40 1.45 -2.52 5.74
N ALA A 41 2.30 -3.29 6.45
CA ALA A 41 2.63 -3.06 7.85
C ALA A 41 3.22 -1.65 8.11
N PRO A 42 4.33 -1.23 7.50
CA PRO A 42 4.86 0.11 7.70
C PRO A 42 3.92 1.19 7.16
N VAL A 43 3.20 0.94 6.05
CA VAL A 43 2.18 1.87 5.53
C VAL A 43 1.14 2.16 6.59
N ALA A 44 0.54 1.12 7.18
CA ALA A 44 -0.51 1.25 8.19
C ALA A 44 -0.04 2.04 9.42
N LEU A 45 1.18 1.72 9.92
CA LEU A 45 1.76 2.40 11.08
C LEU A 45 1.98 3.90 10.80
N TYR A 46 2.59 4.26 9.67
CA TYR A 46 2.90 5.65 9.37
C TYR A 46 1.66 6.47 9.00
N LEU A 47 0.68 5.90 8.31
CA LEU A 47 -0.57 6.61 8.00
C LEU A 47 -1.40 6.84 9.27
N ALA A 48 -1.46 5.88 10.20
CA ALA A 48 -2.11 6.06 11.49
C ALA A 48 -1.39 7.12 12.32
N ALA A 49 -0.05 7.06 12.42
CA ALA A 49 0.74 8.07 13.12
C ALA A 49 0.60 9.47 12.52
N ALA A 50 0.50 9.58 11.19
CA ALA A 50 0.28 10.85 10.49
C ALA A 50 -1.14 11.43 10.68
N GLY A 51 -2.08 10.64 11.19
CA GLY A 51 -3.45 11.08 11.43
C GLY A 51 -4.32 11.07 10.16
N VAL A 52 -4.11 10.10 9.25
CA VAL A 52 -5.07 9.86 8.16
C VAL A 52 -6.40 9.44 8.77
N GLY A 53 -7.45 10.23 8.54
CA GLY A 53 -8.71 10.14 9.29
C GLY A 53 -9.45 8.81 9.11
N HIS A 54 -9.32 8.17 7.94
CA HIS A 54 -9.91 6.86 7.69
C HIS A 54 -8.96 5.95 6.94
N ILE A 55 -8.61 4.82 7.53
CA ILE A 55 -7.78 3.79 6.91
C ILE A 55 -8.63 2.52 6.74
N GLY A 56 -8.81 2.09 5.49
CA GLY A 56 -9.28 0.74 5.17
C GLY A 56 -8.09 -0.20 5.03
N ILE A 57 -8.23 -1.43 5.49
CA ILE A 57 -7.21 -2.46 5.30
C ILE A 57 -7.87 -3.79 4.93
N ILE A 58 -7.43 -4.41 3.83
CA ILE A 58 -7.93 -5.69 3.35
C ILE A 58 -6.82 -6.73 3.28
N ASP A 59 -7.06 -7.89 3.87
CA ASP A 59 -6.16 -9.06 3.82
C ASP A 59 -6.96 -10.29 4.27
N ALA A 60 -6.80 -11.42 3.60
CA ALA A 60 -7.50 -12.68 3.92
C ALA A 60 -6.71 -13.61 4.84
N ASP A 61 -5.46 -13.26 5.16
CA ASP A 61 -4.56 -14.14 5.92
C ASP A 61 -4.67 -13.94 7.42
N VAL A 62 -4.15 -14.94 8.13
CA VAL A 62 -3.83 -14.86 9.56
C VAL A 62 -2.34 -14.59 9.75
N VAL A 63 -1.97 -14.09 10.92
CA VAL A 63 -0.57 -13.89 11.31
C VAL A 63 0.12 -15.24 11.50
N ASP A 64 1.28 -15.41 10.88
CA ASP A 64 2.15 -16.59 11.01
C ASP A 64 3.52 -16.20 11.57
N LEU A 65 4.16 -17.12 12.28
CA LEU A 65 5.50 -16.90 12.86
C LEU A 65 6.51 -16.43 11.81
N SER A 66 6.48 -17.01 10.61
CA SER A 66 7.36 -16.66 9.49
C SER A 66 7.15 -15.25 8.94
N ASN A 67 6.06 -14.61 9.30
CA ASN A 67 5.73 -13.24 8.88
C ASN A 67 6.46 -12.18 9.71
N LEU A 68 6.71 -12.44 11.01
CA LEU A 68 7.10 -11.45 12.00
C LEU A 68 8.45 -10.79 11.69
N GLN A 69 9.33 -11.41 10.93
CA GLN A 69 10.63 -10.83 10.55
C GLN A 69 10.53 -9.62 9.60
N ARG A 70 9.31 -9.38 8.97
CA ARG A 70 9.10 -8.26 8.04
C ARG A 70 7.74 -7.57 8.19
N GLN A 71 6.76 -8.20 8.81
CA GLN A 71 5.41 -7.66 9.01
C GLN A 71 5.31 -7.03 10.42
N VAL A 72 6.02 -5.91 10.59
CA VAL A 72 6.33 -5.28 11.90
C VAL A 72 5.12 -4.75 12.69
N ILE A 73 3.94 -4.72 12.09
CA ILE A 73 2.69 -4.35 12.77
C ILE A 73 2.11 -5.53 13.57
N HIS A 74 2.53 -6.76 13.28
CA HIS A 74 2.08 -7.95 13.97
C HIS A 74 3.10 -8.40 15.01
N PHE A 75 2.63 -8.87 16.16
CA PHE A 75 3.45 -9.30 17.27
C PHE A 75 3.29 -10.79 17.53
N THR A 76 4.20 -11.39 18.30
CA THR A 76 4.14 -12.82 18.62
C THR A 76 2.79 -13.26 19.21
N PRO A 77 2.12 -12.50 20.10
CA PRO A 77 0.80 -12.87 20.60
C PRO A 77 -0.32 -12.84 19.53
N ASP A 78 -0.07 -12.26 18.36
CA ASP A 78 -1.06 -12.17 17.28
C ASP A 78 -1.08 -13.42 16.39
N ILE A 79 -0.15 -14.37 16.56
CA ILE A 79 -0.09 -15.59 15.73
C ILE A 79 -1.45 -16.29 15.73
N GLY A 80 -1.97 -16.57 14.53
CA GLY A 80 -3.28 -17.18 14.30
C GLY A 80 -4.46 -16.20 14.23
N ARG A 81 -4.26 -14.92 14.58
CA ARG A 81 -5.31 -13.89 14.44
C ARG A 81 -5.36 -13.37 12.99
N PRO A 82 -6.55 -12.93 12.50
CA PRO A 82 -6.62 -12.23 11.21
C PRO A 82 -5.66 -11.03 11.19
N LYS A 83 -4.88 -10.90 10.12
CA LYS A 83 -3.90 -9.80 9.97
C LYS A 83 -4.57 -8.43 10.07
N VAL A 84 -5.74 -8.26 9.48
CA VAL A 84 -6.48 -6.99 9.50
C VAL A 84 -6.89 -6.58 10.91
N GLU A 85 -7.28 -7.53 11.78
CA GLU A 85 -7.66 -7.23 13.17
C GLU A 85 -6.43 -6.90 14.03
N SER A 86 -5.34 -7.65 13.86
CA SER A 86 -4.06 -7.34 14.50
C SER A 86 -3.57 -5.93 14.10
N ALA A 87 -3.63 -5.60 12.81
CA ALA A 87 -3.23 -4.28 12.30
C ALA A 87 -4.10 -3.15 12.86
N LYS A 88 -5.44 -3.31 12.87
CA LYS A 88 -6.38 -2.33 13.44
C LYS A 88 -6.06 -2.00 14.89
N GLU A 89 -5.82 -3.03 15.71
CA GLU A 89 -5.47 -2.83 17.13
C GLU A 89 -4.23 -1.94 17.27
N LYS A 90 -3.16 -2.21 16.51
CA LYS A 90 -1.90 -1.46 16.61
C LYS A 90 -2.05 -0.04 16.05
N MET A 91 -2.80 0.15 14.97
CA MET A 91 -3.11 1.49 14.45
C MET A 91 -3.87 2.33 15.49
N ASN A 92 -4.87 1.77 16.16
CA ASN A 92 -5.64 2.47 17.19
C ASN A 92 -4.82 2.73 18.47
N LEU A 93 -3.85 1.86 18.80
CA LEU A 93 -2.91 2.12 19.89
C LEU A 93 -1.93 3.27 19.59
N ILE A 94 -1.55 3.44 18.32
CA ILE A 94 -0.74 4.57 17.87
C ILE A 94 -1.56 5.86 17.88
N ASN A 95 -2.80 5.77 17.33
CA ASN A 95 -3.64 6.94 17.16
C ASN A 95 -5.13 6.57 17.28
N PRO A 96 -5.76 6.83 18.43
CA PRO A 96 -7.16 6.48 18.67
C PRO A 96 -8.15 7.27 17.81
N ASP A 97 -7.75 8.42 17.25
CA ASP A 97 -8.62 9.26 16.42
C ASP A 97 -8.82 8.69 15.01
N VAL A 98 -7.96 7.75 14.58
CA VAL A 98 -8.04 7.17 13.25
C VAL A 98 -9.16 6.13 13.18
N LYS A 99 -10.11 6.34 12.28
CA LYS A 99 -11.10 5.32 11.96
C LYS A 99 -10.46 4.21 11.14
N VAL A 100 -10.46 2.96 11.63
CA VAL A 100 -9.96 1.81 10.90
C VAL A 100 -11.10 0.86 10.53
N THR A 101 -11.27 0.60 9.22
CA THR A 101 -12.20 -0.40 8.68
C THR A 101 -11.41 -1.61 8.19
N THR A 102 -11.73 -2.77 8.72
CA THR A 102 -11.10 -4.04 8.34
C THR A 102 -11.96 -4.82 7.38
N TYR A 103 -11.34 -5.40 6.36
CA TYR A 103 -11.96 -6.32 5.43
C TYR A 103 -11.16 -7.63 5.48
N TYR A 104 -11.68 -8.61 6.21
CA TYR A 104 -11.08 -9.94 6.26
C TYR A 104 -11.54 -10.75 5.04
N ASP A 105 -10.99 -10.41 3.90
CA ASP A 105 -11.37 -10.97 2.60
C ASP A 105 -10.24 -10.80 1.57
N LEU A 106 -10.37 -11.48 0.42
CA LEU A 106 -9.52 -11.27 -0.74
C LEU A 106 -9.97 -10.04 -1.54
N PHE A 107 -9.01 -9.30 -2.08
CA PHE A 107 -9.29 -8.29 -3.10
C PHE A 107 -9.48 -8.98 -4.44
N THR A 108 -10.69 -8.96 -4.99
CA THR A 108 -11.10 -9.69 -6.19
C THR A 108 -11.73 -8.78 -7.23
N LYS A 109 -11.94 -9.28 -8.46
CA LYS A 109 -12.68 -8.53 -9.49
C LYS A 109 -14.08 -8.10 -9.01
N ASP A 110 -14.74 -8.96 -8.23
CA ASP A 110 -16.14 -8.79 -7.85
C ASP A 110 -16.32 -7.67 -6.80
N ASN A 111 -15.30 -7.44 -5.94
CA ASN A 111 -15.39 -6.44 -4.87
C ASN A 111 -14.49 -5.21 -5.08
N ALA A 112 -13.56 -5.26 -6.05
CA ALA A 112 -12.52 -4.25 -6.21
C ALA A 112 -13.07 -2.82 -6.38
N LEU A 113 -14.00 -2.62 -7.33
CA LEU A 113 -14.54 -1.28 -7.62
C LEU A 113 -15.37 -0.75 -6.45
N ASP A 114 -16.13 -1.61 -5.79
CA ASP A 114 -16.92 -1.23 -4.61
C ASP A 114 -16.03 -0.87 -3.41
N LEU A 115 -14.93 -1.58 -3.22
CA LEU A 115 -14.00 -1.28 -2.15
C LEU A 115 -13.24 0.03 -2.36
N ILE A 116 -12.74 0.29 -3.57
CA ILE A 116 -11.89 1.48 -3.81
C ILE A 116 -12.69 2.78 -3.91
N LYS A 117 -14.00 2.74 -4.20
CA LYS A 117 -14.80 3.95 -4.51
C LYS A 117 -14.80 4.98 -3.39
N ASP A 118 -14.79 4.54 -2.13
CA ASP A 118 -14.93 5.38 -0.95
C ASP A 118 -13.60 5.93 -0.41
N TYR A 119 -12.47 5.60 -1.06
CA TYR A 119 -11.14 6.02 -0.66
C TYR A 119 -10.53 7.01 -1.66
N ASP A 120 -9.71 7.92 -1.15
CA ASP A 120 -9.04 8.95 -1.93
C ASP A 120 -7.74 8.43 -2.56
N PHE A 121 -7.06 7.51 -1.89
CA PHE A 121 -5.80 6.93 -2.31
C PHE A 121 -5.72 5.44 -1.96
N ILE A 122 -5.15 4.64 -2.86
CA ILE A 122 -5.01 3.20 -2.69
C ILE A 122 -3.53 2.84 -2.56
N VAL A 123 -3.19 1.93 -1.67
CA VAL A 123 -1.82 1.42 -1.52
C VAL A 123 -1.79 -0.07 -1.84
N ASP A 124 -1.00 -0.43 -2.85
CA ASP A 124 -0.67 -1.82 -3.17
C ASP A 124 0.41 -2.33 -2.21
N GLY A 125 0.00 -3.02 -1.16
CA GLY A 125 0.85 -3.70 -0.19
C GLY A 125 1.02 -5.21 -0.44
N THR A 126 0.59 -5.70 -1.62
CA THR A 126 0.61 -7.12 -1.98
C THR A 126 1.98 -7.59 -2.48
N ASP A 127 2.19 -8.91 -2.53
CA ASP A 127 3.44 -9.53 -3.02
C ASP A 127 3.24 -10.45 -4.23
N SER A 128 2.02 -10.52 -4.76
CA SER A 128 1.70 -11.35 -5.94
C SER A 128 1.48 -10.50 -7.20
N PHE A 129 1.99 -10.98 -8.34
CA PHE A 129 1.77 -10.31 -9.62
C PHE A 129 0.28 -10.21 -9.98
N PRO A 130 -0.54 -11.28 -9.88
CA PRO A 130 -1.97 -11.19 -10.16
C PRO A 130 -2.66 -10.07 -9.40
N SER A 131 -2.41 -9.96 -8.08
CA SER A 131 -2.98 -8.88 -7.26
C SER A 131 -2.55 -7.49 -7.74
N LYS A 132 -1.29 -7.32 -8.12
CA LYS A 132 -0.77 -6.02 -8.61
C LYS A 132 -1.44 -5.58 -9.91
N PHE A 133 -1.65 -6.50 -10.84
CA PHE A 133 -2.37 -6.23 -12.08
C PHE A 133 -3.85 -5.92 -11.81
N LEU A 134 -4.49 -6.67 -10.94
CA LEU A 134 -5.89 -6.42 -10.55
C LEU A 134 -6.05 -5.04 -9.89
N ILE A 135 -5.16 -4.69 -8.96
CA ILE A 135 -5.18 -3.37 -8.29
C ILE A 135 -4.98 -2.24 -9.31
N ASN A 136 -3.98 -2.40 -10.21
CA ASN A 136 -3.77 -1.44 -11.29
C ASN A 136 -5.04 -1.22 -12.11
N ASP A 137 -5.64 -2.31 -12.59
CA ASP A 137 -6.80 -2.22 -13.48
C ASP A 137 -8.02 -1.64 -12.75
N ALA A 138 -8.27 -2.09 -11.51
CA ALA A 138 -9.33 -1.52 -10.68
C ALA A 138 -9.15 -0.01 -10.48
N CYS A 139 -7.93 0.44 -10.18
CA CYS A 139 -7.64 1.86 -9.96
C CYS A 139 -7.73 2.69 -11.25
N VAL A 140 -7.31 2.14 -12.40
CA VAL A 140 -7.45 2.82 -13.70
C VAL A 140 -8.92 2.94 -14.08
N ILE A 141 -9.70 1.84 -14.02
CA ILE A 141 -11.13 1.81 -14.31
C ILE A 141 -11.90 2.74 -13.36
N GLY A 142 -11.62 2.64 -12.05
CA GLY A 142 -12.25 3.44 -11.00
C GLY A 142 -11.73 4.88 -10.90
N LYS A 143 -10.76 5.27 -11.76
CA LYS A 143 -10.08 6.58 -11.74
C LYS A 143 -9.53 6.94 -10.36
N LYS A 144 -8.94 5.97 -9.65
CA LYS A 144 -8.35 6.14 -8.33
C LYS A 144 -6.83 6.26 -8.41
N PRO A 145 -6.24 7.22 -7.68
CA PRO A 145 -4.79 7.25 -7.50
C PRO A 145 -4.33 6.07 -6.65
N PHE A 146 -3.16 5.52 -6.97
CA PHE A 146 -2.59 4.45 -6.16
C PHE A 146 -1.06 4.45 -6.19
N SER A 147 -0.44 3.92 -5.13
CA SER A 147 0.99 3.63 -5.08
C SER A 147 1.22 2.13 -5.23
N HIS A 148 1.95 1.76 -6.29
CA HIS A 148 2.46 0.41 -6.47
C HIS A 148 3.71 0.19 -5.62
N GLY A 149 3.86 -0.98 -5.03
CA GLY A 149 5.08 -1.43 -4.36
C GLY A 149 5.45 -2.87 -4.76
N GLY A 150 6.72 -3.13 -5.00
CA GLY A 150 7.23 -4.47 -5.29
C GLY A 150 8.60 -4.68 -4.67
N ILE A 151 8.81 -5.81 -4.00
CA ILE A 151 10.09 -6.19 -3.38
C ILE A 151 10.45 -7.62 -3.76
N LEU A 152 11.75 -7.85 -3.92
CA LEU A 152 12.31 -9.19 -4.08
C LEU A 152 13.74 -9.18 -3.57
N ARG A 153 14.09 -10.08 -2.66
CA ARG A 153 15.42 -10.18 -2.05
C ARG A 153 15.86 -8.85 -1.40
N PHE A 154 16.78 -8.12 -2.02
CA PHE A 154 17.29 -6.81 -1.58
C PHE A 154 16.76 -5.65 -2.45
N ASP A 155 15.99 -5.95 -3.49
CA ASP A 155 15.52 -4.97 -4.44
C ASP A 155 14.11 -4.50 -4.11
N GLY A 156 13.85 -3.22 -4.32
CA GLY A 156 12.53 -2.62 -4.21
C GLY A 156 12.25 -1.67 -5.36
N GLN A 157 10.98 -1.58 -5.72
CA GLN A 157 10.50 -0.62 -6.72
C GLN A 157 9.13 -0.06 -6.35
N THR A 158 8.91 1.20 -6.66
CA THR A 158 7.62 1.86 -6.43
C THR A 158 7.35 2.95 -7.45
N MET A 159 6.09 3.16 -7.75
CA MET A 159 5.59 4.27 -8.55
C MET A 159 4.19 4.67 -8.07
N THR A 160 3.80 5.89 -8.38
CA THR A 160 2.45 6.39 -8.07
C THR A 160 1.72 6.70 -9.36
N HIS A 161 0.51 6.17 -9.48
CA HIS A 161 -0.45 6.49 -10.52
C HIS A 161 -1.45 7.53 -10.02
N VAL A 162 -1.74 8.52 -10.83
CA VAL A 162 -2.92 9.37 -10.73
C VAL A 162 -3.64 9.35 -12.09
N PRO A 163 -4.96 9.58 -12.16
CA PRO A 163 -5.67 9.60 -13.44
C PRO A 163 -4.96 10.47 -14.50
N GLY A 164 -4.65 9.88 -15.65
CA GLY A 164 -3.91 10.51 -16.74
C GLY A 164 -2.38 10.34 -16.69
N SER A 165 -1.82 9.77 -15.62
CA SER A 165 -0.40 9.42 -15.55
C SER A 165 -0.14 7.96 -15.95
N ALA A 166 1.15 7.60 -16.10
CA ALA A 166 1.55 6.22 -16.32
C ALA A 166 1.08 5.31 -15.18
N SER A 167 0.59 4.13 -15.53
CA SER A 167 0.15 3.09 -14.61
C SER A 167 1.16 1.93 -14.57
N TYR A 168 0.93 0.94 -13.70
CA TYR A 168 1.77 -0.25 -13.60
C TYR A 168 1.90 -0.99 -14.93
N ARG A 169 0.82 -1.05 -15.74
CA ARG A 169 0.83 -1.66 -17.07
C ARG A 169 1.67 -0.90 -18.10
N CYS A 170 1.99 0.37 -17.88
CA CYS A 170 2.93 1.10 -18.73
C CYS A 170 4.37 0.59 -18.60
N VAL A 171 4.69 -0.05 -17.46
CA VAL A 171 5.99 -0.70 -17.19
C VAL A 171 5.91 -2.20 -17.49
N PHE A 172 4.89 -2.85 -16.95
CA PHE A 172 4.70 -4.30 -17.03
C PHE A 172 3.40 -4.60 -17.77
N LYS A 173 3.51 -4.90 -19.07
CA LYS A 173 2.33 -5.06 -19.94
C LYS A 173 1.45 -6.25 -19.56
N ASN A 174 2.08 -7.36 -19.19
CA ASN A 174 1.40 -8.61 -18.86
C ASN A 174 2.02 -9.25 -17.61
N PRO A 175 1.25 -10.03 -16.83
CA PRO A 175 1.82 -10.85 -15.79
C PRO A 175 2.93 -11.76 -16.34
N PRO A 176 4.01 -11.99 -15.57
CA PRO A 176 5.01 -12.96 -15.98
C PRO A 176 4.37 -14.36 -16.10
N PRO A 177 4.92 -15.25 -16.95
CA PRO A 177 4.49 -16.63 -16.97
C PRO A 177 4.54 -17.25 -15.57
N LYS A 178 3.64 -18.18 -15.29
CA LYS A 178 3.62 -18.92 -14.02
C LYS A 178 5.01 -19.50 -13.74
N ASP A 179 5.48 -19.36 -12.51
CA ASP A 179 6.79 -19.83 -12.05
C ASP A 179 8.03 -19.18 -12.69
N ALA A 180 7.87 -18.15 -13.54
CA ALA A 180 8.99 -17.42 -14.12
C ALA A 180 9.74 -16.53 -13.12
N VAL A 181 9.07 -16.12 -12.05
CA VAL A 181 9.66 -15.29 -10.98
C VAL A 181 9.38 -15.98 -9.64
N PRO A 182 10.39 -16.24 -8.83
CA PRO A 182 10.19 -16.85 -7.52
C PRO A 182 9.38 -15.92 -6.60
N THR A 183 8.53 -16.51 -5.78
CA THR A 183 7.81 -15.77 -4.73
C THR A 183 8.76 -15.28 -3.64
N CYS A 184 8.32 -14.33 -2.81
CA CYS A 184 9.10 -13.89 -1.64
C CYS A 184 9.44 -15.03 -0.68
N SER A 185 8.56 -16.04 -0.57
CA SER A 185 8.80 -17.23 0.24
C SER A 185 9.88 -18.14 -0.32
N GLN A 186 10.04 -18.19 -1.65
CA GLN A 186 11.04 -18.99 -2.34
C GLN A 186 12.40 -18.28 -2.45
N ALA A 187 12.39 -16.98 -2.76
CA ALA A 187 13.60 -16.18 -2.99
C ALA A 187 14.20 -15.58 -1.72
N GLY A 188 13.41 -15.46 -0.68
CA GLY A 188 13.72 -14.67 0.51
C GLY A 188 13.52 -13.17 0.29
N VAL A 189 13.38 -12.45 1.39
CA VAL A 189 13.30 -10.99 1.41
C VAL A 189 13.96 -10.46 2.68
N PHE A 190 14.78 -9.44 2.53
CA PHE A 190 15.35 -8.73 3.66
C PHE A 190 14.29 -7.81 4.27
N GLY A 191 13.87 -8.05 5.53
CA GLY A 191 12.70 -7.40 6.13
C GLY A 191 12.75 -5.88 6.11
N ALA A 192 13.93 -5.29 6.31
CA ALA A 192 14.11 -3.85 6.25
C ALA A 192 13.79 -3.24 4.85
N VAL A 193 13.95 -4.02 3.78
CA VAL A 193 13.57 -3.59 2.41
C VAL A 193 12.07 -3.34 2.32
N ALA A 194 11.27 -4.23 2.93
CA ALA A 194 9.82 -4.03 3.03
C ALA A 194 9.48 -2.76 3.81
N GLY A 195 10.19 -2.52 4.92
CA GLY A 195 10.06 -1.29 5.71
C GLY A 195 10.38 -0.04 4.90
N MET A 196 11.52 -0.01 4.20
CA MET A 196 11.92 1.12 3.34
C MET A 196 10.86 1.42 2.28
N LEU A 197 10.39 0.40 1.56
CA LEU A 197 9.43 0.59 0.48
C LEU A 197 8.07 1.03 1.01
N GLY A 198 7.54 0.38 2.04
CA GLY A 198 6.25 0.74 2.61
C GLY A 198 6.25 2.16 3.20
N THR A 199 7.36 2.62 3.78
CA THR A 199 7.47 4.02 4.24
C THR A 199 7.49 5.02 3.08
N ILE A 200 8.08 4.67 1.93
CA ILE A 200 8.00 5.49 0.73
C ILE A 200 6.55 5.54 0.23
N GLN A 201 5.82 4.41 0.19
CA GLN A 201 4.41 4.39 -0.19
C GLN A 201 3.52 5.21 0.77
N ALA A 202 3.77 5.15 2.08
CA ALA A 202 3.09 5.99 3.06
C ALA A 202 3.36 7.49 2.80
N ALA A 203 4.61 7.86 2.49
CA ALA A 203 4.96 9.23 2.13
C ALA A 203 4.28 9.68 0.82
N GLU A 204 4.09 8.80 -0.17
CA GLU A 204 3.32 9.10 -1.39
C GLU A 204 1.85 9.41 -1.06
N ALA A 205 1.20 8.60 -0.21
CA ALA A 205 -0.17 8.84 0.22
C ALA A 205 -0.31 10.17 0.98
N VAL A 206 0.61 10.46 1.91
CA VAL A 206 0.63 11.73 2.65
C VAL A 206 0.83 12.92 1.71
N ARG A 207 1.77 12.83 0.76
CA ARG A 207 2.01 13.89 -0.24
C ARG A 207 0.80 14.09 -1.16
N PHE A 208 0.16 13.01 -1.58
CA PHE A 208 -1.06 13.11 -2.39
C PHE A 208 -2.17 13.86 -1.64
N ILE A 209 -2.45 13.49 -0.40
CA ILE A 209 -3.53 14.08 0.40
C ILE A 209 -3.24 15.55 0.73
N THR A 210 -2.01 15.86 1.11
CA THR A 210 -1.61 17.23 1.50
C THR A 210 -1.37 18.15 0.29
N GLY A 211 -1.04 17.58 -0.86
CA GLY A 211 -0.63 18.31 -2.07
C GLY A 211 0.81 18.82 -2.01
N VAL A 212 1.66 18.28 -1.12
CA VAL A 212 3.03 18.75 -0.90
C VAL A 212 4.03 17.93 -1.72
N GLY A 213 4.91 18.64 -2.43
CA GLY A 213 5.99 18.04 -3.22
C GLY A 213 5.50 17.27 -4.45
N ASP A 214 6.44 16.57 -5.10
CA ASP A 214 6.18 15.83 -6.34
C ASP A 214 6.01 14.34 -6.06
N LEU A 215 4.93 13.76 -6.55
CA LEU A 215 4.69 12.33 -6.51
C LEU A 215 5.62 11.56 -7.48
N LEU A 216 5.73 10.26 -7.28
CA LEU A 216 6.40 9.34 -8.21
C LEU A 216 5.53 9.03 -9.45
N THR A 217 4.87 10.05 -9.99
CA THR A 217 4.08 9.94 -11.23
C THR A 217 4.99 9.99 -12.46
N ASN A 218 4.67 9.19 -13.48
CA ASN A 218 5.44 9.09 -14.72
C ASN A 218 6.92 8.70 -14.51
N ARG A 219 7.21 8.05 -13.40
CA ARG A 219 8.54 7.53 -13.07
C ARG A 219 8.43 6.38 -12.08
N ILE A 220 9.34 5.44 -12.18
CA ILE A 220 9.49 4.36 -11.20
C ILE A 220 10.79 4.59 -10.42
N LEU A 221 10.71 4.57 -9.11
CA LEU A 221 11.86 4.53 -8.21
C LEU A 221 12.25 3.07 -8.02
N ILE A 222 13.52 2.77 -8.24
CA ILE A 222 14.11 1.44 -8.03
C ILE A 222 15.26 1.62 -7.05
N PHE A 223 15.35 0.72 -6.08
CA PHE A 223 16.49 0.71 -5.18
C PHE A 223 17.02 -0.70 -4.95
N ASP A 224 18.35 -0.77 -4.79
CA ASP A 224 19.13 -1.92 -4.41
C ASP A 224 19.63 -1.68 -2.98
N ALA A 225 19.03 -2.33 -2.00
CA ALA A 225 19.38 -2.17 -0.59
C ALA A 225 20.69 -2.91 -0.23
N LEU A 226 21.17 -3.84 -1.07
CA LEU A 226 22.46 -4.51 -0.86
C LEU A 226 23.61 -3.51 -1.01
N ASN A 227 23.51 -2.62 -2.02
CA ASN A 227 24.52 -1.61 -2.33
C ASN A 227 24.07 -0.16 -2.01
N MET A 228 22.89 0.00 -1.40
CA MET A 228 22.26 1.28 -1.08
C MET A 228 22.20 2.25 -2.27
N LYS A 229 21.83 1.72 -3.45
CA LYS A 229 21.70 2.49 -4.68
C LYS A 229 20.24 2.76 -4.99
N PHE A 230 19.94 4.03 -5.32
CA PHE A 230 18.63 4.50 -5.74
C PHE A 230 18.71 5.05 -7.14
N ARG A 231 17.74 4.70 -7.98
CA ARG A 231 17.61 5.27 -9.33
C ARG A 231 16.14 5.49 -9.67
N THR A 232 15.88 6.52 -10.46
CA THR A 232 14.55 6.81 -10.99
C THR A 232 14.58 6.66 -12.50
N VAL A 233 13.61 5.94 -13.05
CA VAL A 233 13.44 5.74 -14.50
C VAL A 233 12.13 6.39 -14.92
N LYS A 234 12.18 7.23 -15.96
CA LYS A 234 10.98 7.86 -16.54
C LYS A 234 10.11 6.79 -17.22
N VAL A 235 8.81 6.88 -17.01
CA VAL A 235 7.78 6.02 -17.61
C VAL A 235 6.82 6.92 -18.38
N LYS A 236 6.60 6.65 -19.65
CA LYS A 236 5.60 7.37 -20.44
C LYS A 236 4.23 6.75 -20.22
N PRO A 237 3.17 7.56 -20.06
CA PRO A 237 1.81 7.05 -20.19
C PRO A 237 1.65 6.34 -21.53
N SER A 238 0.98 5.20 -21.54
CA SER A 238 0.60 4.51 -22.76
C SER A 238 -0.92 4.63 -22.94
N GLU A 239 -1.39 4.63 -24.17
CA GLU A 239 -2.81 4.62 -24.55
C GLU A 239 -3.45 3.25 -24.30
N LEU A 240 -3.08 2.58 -23.21
CA LEU A 240 -3.75 1.35 -22.79
C LEU A 240 -5.14 1.72 -22.29
N ASP A 241 -6.13 1.49 -23.12
CA ASP A 241 -7.54 1.68 -22.78
C ASP A 241 -8.00 0.50 -21.91
N ILE A 242 -7.79 0.63 -20.60
CA ILE A 242 -8.23 -0.37 -19.61
C ILE A 242 -9.63 0.04 -19.19
N THR A 243 -10.63 -0.46 -19.89
CA THR A 243 -12.05 -0.19 -19.61
C THR A 243 -12.73 -1.35 -18.89
N GLU A 244 -12.12 -2.56 -18.94
CA GLU A 244 -12.66 -3.77 -18.34
C GLU A 244 -11.57 -4.60 -17.68
N PHE A 245 -11.96 -5.40 -16.69
CA PHE A 245 -11.05 -6.36 -16.09
C PHE A 245 -10.65 -7.46 -17.08
N GLN A 246 -9.39 -7.85 -17.05
CA GLN A 246 -8.88 -8.97 -17.85
C GLN A 246 -9.11 -10.31 -17.15
N ASP A 247 -9.05 -11.42 -17.88
CA ASP A 247 -9.29 -12.77 -17.32
C ASP A 247 -8.04 -13.44 -16.71
N ASN A 248 -6.90 -12.77 -16.76
CA ASN A 248 -5.60 -13.33 -16.39
C ASN A 248 -5.12 -13.04 -14.97
N TYR A 249 -6.05 -12.79 -14.04
CA TYR A 249 -5.72 -12.62 -12.61
C TYR A 249 -5.87 -13.95 -11.85
N ASP A 250 -5.35 -15.06 -12.39
CA ASP A 250 -5.35 -16.34 -11.67
C ASP A 250 -4.63 -16.17 -10.34
N GLN A 251 -5.40 -15.92 -9.29
CA GLN A 251 -4.89 -15.96 -7.94
C GLN A 251 -4.65 -17.42 -7.57
N PRO A 252 -3.51 -17.75 -6.97
CA PRO A 252 -3.44 -19.01 -6.24
C PRO A 252 -4.55 -18.92 -5.17
N VAL A 253 -5.51 -19.83 -5.26
CA VAL A 253 -6.56 -19.96 -4.25
C VAL A 253 -5.84 -20.27 -2.94
N CYS A 254 -5.59 -19.24 -2.14
CA CYS A 254 -5.32 -19.43 -0.75
C CYS A 254 -6.64 -19.96 -0.18
N GLU A 255 -6.75 -21.28 -0.02
CA GLU A 255 -7.89 -21.86 0.64
C GLU A 255 -8.00 -21.18 2.00
N LEU A 256 -9.03 -20.33 2.15
CA LEU A 256 -9.42 -19.81 3.43
C LEU A 256 -9.60 -21.03 4.33
N LYS A 257 -8.64 -21.31 5.20
CA LYS A 257 -8.84 -22.28 6.28
C LYS A 257 -9.87 -21.67 7.22
N ARG A 258 -11.14 -21.79 6.84
CA ARG A 258 -12.26 -21.57 7.73
C ARG A 258 -12.31 -22.79 8.67
N ASN A 259 -11.73 -22.64 9.84
CA ASN A 259 -12.04 -23.52 10.97
C ASN A 259 -13.31 -23.05 11.67
#